data_ad095af69d7dbfd97ebe9719e4650e82
#
_entry.id   ad095af69d7dbfd97ebe9719e4650e82
#
_cell.length_a   1.000
_cell.length_b   1.000
_cell.length_c   1.000
_cell.angle_alpha   90.00
_cell.angle_beta   90.00
_cell.angle_gamma   90.00
#
_symmetry.space_group_name_H-M   'P 1'
#
loop_
_entity.id
_entity.type
_entity.pdbx_description
1 polymer ?
#
loop_
_entity_poly.entity_id
_entity_poly.type
_entity_poly.pdbx_seq_one_letter_code
_entity_poly.pdbx_strand_id
1 'polypeptide(L)'
;MRMDWPALKAAVAACRDCALHARRNKTVFGVGDENADWMFVGEGPGADEDAQGDPFVGQAGKLLDNMLAAVKLKRGHDVYICNVVKCRPPGNRNPEPDEALKCEPYLQRQIELVKPRLIVALGRVAALNLLSREASIASLRGKVLEYNGTPLIVTYHPAYLLRNLPDKSKAWEDLCFAVKTMDALRSKDGAPTYTS
;
A
#
# COMPACT_ATOMS: atom_id res chain seq x y z
N MET A 1 -11.88 -5.23 15.10
CA MET A 1 -10.75 -5.94 15.77
C MET A 1 -10.03 -4.93 16.66
N ARG A 2 -9.86 -5.22 17.96
CA ARG A 2 -9.17 -4.28 18.89
C ARG A 2 -7.79 -4.84 19.27
N MET A 3 -6.84 -4.79 18.35
CA MET A 3 -5.44 -5.22 18.59
C MET A 3 -4.53 -3.99 18.54
N ASP A 4 -3.55 -3.92 19.42
CA ASP A 4 -2.40 -3.03 19.30
C ASP A 4 -1.37 -3.60 18.31
N TRP A 5 -0.27 -2.89 18.07
CA TRP A 5 0.76 -3.33 17.12
C TRP A 5 1.35 -4.71 17.44
N PRO A 6 1.80 -5.01 18.68
CA PRO A 6 2.32 -6.34 19.01
C PRO A 6 1.33 -7.47 18.79
N ALA A 7 0.08 -7.30 19.22
CA ALA A 7 -0.97 -8.29 19.06
C ALA A 7 -1.33 -8.51 17.58
N LEU A 8 -1.39 -7.43 16.79
CA LEU A 8 -1.68 -7.52 15.36
C LEU A 8 -0.56 -8.22 14.59
N LYS A 9 0.71 -7.91 14.88
CA LYS A 9 1.87 -8.59 14.29
C LYS A 9 1.86 -10.08 14.60
N ALA A 10 1.59 -10.45 15.84
CA ALA A 10 1.49 -11.85 16.25
C ALA A 10 0.33 -12.59 15.55
N ALA A 11 -0.85 -11.95 15.45
CA ALA A 11 -2.01 -12.51 14.77
C ALA A 11 -1.74 -12.77 13.28
N VAL A 12 -1.13 -11.83 12.57
CA VAL A 12 -0.77 -12.00 11.16
C VAL A 12 0.28 -13.11 10.99
N ALA A 13 1.30 -13.17 11.85
CA ALA A 13 2.32 -14.21 11.78
C ALA A 13 1.74 -15.63 11.96
N ALA A 14 0.74 -15.78 12.83
CA ALA A 14 0.07 -17.05 13.12
C ALA A 14 -1.13 -17.36 12.20
N CYS A 15 -1.55 -16.41 11.35
CA CYS A 15 -2.77 -16.50 10.56
C CYS A 15 -2.79 -17.72 9.63
N ARG A 16 -3.93 -18.42 9.59
CA ARG A 16 -4.22 -19.57 8.71
C ARG A 16 -5.60 -19.50 8.08
N ASP A 17 -6.17 -18.32 7.94
CA ASP A 17 -7.58 -18.14 7.58
C ASP A 17 -7.88 -18.38 6.10
N CYS A 18 -6.85 -18.36 5.23
CA CYS A 18 -7.00 -18.64 3.80
C CYS A 18 -5.92 -19.61 3.30
N ALA A 19 -6.09 -20.14 2.09
CA ALA A 19 -5.19 -21.14 1.50
C ALA A 19 -3.74 -20.66 1.32
N LEU A 20 -3.49 -19.36 1.29
CA LEU A 20 -2.15 -18.81 1.09
C LEU A 20 -1.17 -19.21 2.21
N HIS A 21 -1.66 -19.47 3.43
CA HIS A 21 -0.79 -19.88 4.55
C HIS A 21 -0.01 -21.16 4.28
N ALA A 22 -0.57 -22.07 3.47
CA ALA A 22 0.03 -23.39 3.25
C ALA A 22 1.28 -23.35 2.37
N ARG A 23 1.48 -22.28 1.60
CA ARG A 23 2.58 -22.17 0.62
C ARG A 23 3.52 -20.99 0.86
N ARG A 24 3.22 -20.12 1.81
CA ARG A 24 4.12 -19.02 2.16
C ARG A 24 5.34 -19.51 2.91
N ASN A 25 6.47 -18.84 2.74
CA ASN A 25 7.63 -18.99 3.63
C ASN A 25 7.46 -18.09 4.85
N LYS A 26 7.16 -16.81 4.63
CA LYS A 26 6.92 -15.82 5.69
C LYS A 26 5.64 -15.03 5.43
N THR A 27 5.03 -14.52 6.48
CA THR A 27 4.06 -13.43 6.35
C THR A 27 4.80 -12.13 6.09
N VAL A 28 4.20 -11.25 5.30
CA VAL A 28 4.71 -9.91 5.01
C VAL A 28 3.74 -8.91 5.61
N PHE A 29 4.02 -8.52 6.85
CA PHE A 29 3.10 -7.69 7.63
C PHE A 29 2.95 -6.28 7.09
N GLY A 30 4.06 -5.63 6.84
CA GLY A 30 4.20 -4.22 6.51
C GLY A 30 5.42 -3.64 7.21
N VAL A 31 5.88 -2.47 6.77
CA VAL A 31 7.07 -1.82 7.30
C VAL A 31 6.95 -0.30 7.22
N GLY A 32 7.54 0.38 8.16
CA GLY A 32 7.66 1.83 8.12
C GLY A 32 7.31 2.50 9.43
N ASP A 33 7.03 3.80 9.34
CA ASP A 33 6.65 4.63 10.46
C ASP A 33 5.21 4.33 10.89
N GLU A 34 5.04 3.86 12.11
CA GLU A 34 3.72 3.52 12.67
C GLU A 34 2.83 4.75 12.93
N ASN A 35 3.39 5.96 12.81
CA ASN A 35 2.69 7.25 12.92
C ASN A 35 2.77 8.06 11.61
N ALA A 36 2.92 7.38 10.49
CA ALA A 36 3.09 8.01 9.20
C ALA A 36 1.84 8.78 8.72
N ASP A 37 2.03 9.92 8.09
CA ASP A 37 0.98 10.60 7.33
C ASP A 37 0.70 9.90 5.99
N TRP A 38 1.71 9.22 5.41
CA TRP A 38 1.63 8.52 4.14
C TRP A 38 1.52 7.00 4.31
N MET A 39 0.52 6.39 3.71
CA MET A 39 0.41 4.94 3.67
C MET A 39 0.31 4.42 2.23
N PHE A 40 1.27 3.60 1.82
CA PHE A 40 1.29 2.98 0.50
C PHE A 40 0.79 1.53 0.61
N VAL A 41 -0.21 1.19 -0.18
CA VAL A 41 -0.85 -0.14 -0.14
C VAL A 41 -0.73 -0.80 -1.51
N GLY A 42 0.03 -1.88 -1.57
CA GLY A 42 0.15 -2.73 -2.76
C GLY A 42 -0.78 -3.94 -2.73
N GLU A 43 -0.59 -4.84 -3.66
CA GLU A 43 -1.44 -6.01 -3.87
C GLU A 43 -1.09 -7.15 -2.91
N GLY A 44 0.11 -7.68 -3.01
CA GLY A 44 0.56 -8.83 -2.24
C GLY A 44 2.06 -9.09 -2.40
N PRO A 45 2.64 -9.95 -1.53
CA PRO A 45 4.05 -10.29 -1.59
C PRO A 45 4.42 -11.07 -2.84
N GLY A 46 5.58 -10.75 -3.42
CA GLY A 46 6.27 -11.58 -4.41
C GLY A 46 7.23 -12.57 -3.75
N ALA A 47 8.10 -13.20 -4.56
CA ALA A 47 9.04 -14.22 -4.10
C ALA A 47 10.08 -13.66 -3.11
N ASP A 48 10.64 -12.49 -3.40
CA ASP A 48 11.66 -11.87 -2.55
C ASP A 48 11.06 -11.43 -1.22
N GLU A 49 9.85 -10.89 -1.23
CA GLU A 49 9.11 -10.48 -0.04
C GLU A 49 8.77 -11.68 0.85
N ASP A 50 8.31 -12.78 0.25
CA ASP A 50 7.99 -14.03 0.94
C ASP A 50 9.24 -14.63 1.61
N ALA A 51 10.41 -14.53 0.98
CA ALA A 51 11.68 -14.99 1.52
C ALA A 51 12.19 -14.11 2.68
N GLN A 52 12.06 -12.78 2.56
CA GLN A 52 12.60 -11.81 3.51
C GLN A 52 11.62 -11.44 4.63
N GLY A 53 10.32 -11.37 4.33
CA GLY A 53 9.27 -10.99 5.27
C GLY A 53 8.91 -9.50 5.26
N ASP A 54 9.55 -8.71 4.41
CA ASP A 54 9.29 -7.28 4.25
C ASP A 54 8.66 -6.95 2.89
N PRO A 55 7.76 -5.95 2.80
CA PRO A 55 7.11 -5.59 1.54
C PRO A 55 8.06 -4.82 0.62
N PHE A 56 7.89 -5.03 -0.69
CA PHE A 56 8.60 -4.27 -1.72
C PHE A 56 10.13 -4.30 -1.57
N VAL A 57 10.73 -5.48 -1.53
CA VAL A 57 12.19 -5.69 -1.44
C VAL A 57 12.82 -6.17 -2.75
N GLY A 58 12.02 -6.59 -3.73
CA GLY A 58 12.47 -6.98 -5.06
C GLY A 58 12.65 -5.78 -6.01
N GLN A 59 12.65 -6.04 -7.33
CA GLN A 59 12.83 -5.00 -8.36
C GLN A 59 11.71 -3.95 -8.33
N ALA A 60 10.46 -4.36 -8.13
CA ALA A 60 9.35 -3.44 -7.96
C ALA A 60 9.53 -2.55 -6.72
N GLY A 61 10.10 -3.10 -5.65
CA GLY A 61 10.42 -2.38 -4.44
C GLY A 61 11.50 -1.31 -4.64
N LYS A 62 12.53 -1.61 -5.43
CA LYS A 62 13.56 -0.62 -5.79
C LYS A 62 12.98 0.54 -6.60
N LEU A 63 12.05 0.24 -7.51
CA LEU A 63 11.34 1.29 -8.24
C LEU A 63 10.47 2.13 -7.30
N LEU A 64 9.76 1.51 -6.36
CA LEU A 64 8.99 2.24 -5.36
C LEU A 64 9.87 3.18 -4.53
N ASP A 65 11.04 2.71 -4.08
CA ASP A 65 11.98 3.55 -3.34
C ASP A 65 12.45 4.76 -4.16
N ASN A 66 12.70 4.58 -5.47
CA ASN A 66 13.02 5.67 -6.38
C ASN A 66 11.86 6.64 -6.58
N MET A 67 10.63 6.12 -6.68
CA MET A 67 9.41 6.92 -6.78
C MET A 67 9.22 7.78 -5.52
N LEU A 68 9.40 7.20 -4.33
CA LEU A 68 9.35 7.92 -3.06
C LEU A 68 10.42 9.01 -3.00
N ALA A 69 11.67 8.68 -3.34
CA ALA A 69 12.78 9.63 -3.34
C ALA A 69 12.54 10.82 -4.29
N ALA A 70 11.90 10.59 -5.44
CA ALA A 70 11.59 11.63 -6.41
C ALA A 70 10.61 12.69 -5.85
N VAL A 71 9.79 12.34 -4.87
CA VAL A 71 8.89 13.26 -4.15
C VAL A 71 9.38 13.55 -2.72
N LYS A 72 10.66 13.38 -2.47
CA LYS A 72 11.33 13.65 -1.18
C LYS A 72 10.79 12.83 0.00
N LEU A 73 10.23 11.65 -0.28
CA LEU A 73 9.80 10.68 0.72
C LEU A 73 10.85 9.57 0.85
N LYS A 74 10.82 8.90 1.99
CA LYS A 74 11.71 7.76 2.26
C LYS A 74 10.96 6.72 3.08
N ARG A 75 11.15 5.45 2.71
CA ARG A 75 10.64 4.30 3.47
C ARG A 75 11.05 4.41 4.95
N GLY A 76 10.11 4.21 5.85
CA GLY A 76 10.34 4.24 7.29
C GLY A 76 10.46 5.63 7.92
N HIS A 77 10.27 6.69 7.14
CA HIS A 77 10.24 8.06 7.63
C HIS A 77 8.99 8.77 7.09
N ASP A 78 7.99 8.95 7.94
CA ASP A 78 6.65 9.45 7.58
C ASP A 78 5.95 8.62 6.49
N VAL A 79 6.39 7.38 6.26
CA VAL A 79 5.89 6.45 5.25
C VAL A 79 5.71 5.07 5.86
N TYR A 80 4.51 4.51 5.71
CA TYR A 80 4.19 3.12 6.02
C TYR A 80 3.81 2.37 4.74
N ILE A 81 4.34 1.17 4.55
CA ILE A 81 4.13 0.36 3.34
C ILE A 81 3.59 -1.01 3.73
N CYS A 82 2.51 -1.44 3.08
CA CYS A 82 1.96 -2.78 3.25
C CYS A 82 1.23 -3.25 1.98
N ASN A 83 0.64 -4.44 2.03
CA ASN A 83 -0.16 -5.00 0.96
C ASN A 83 -1.55 -5.39 1.44
N VAL A 84 -2.49 -5.55 0.51
CA VAL A 84 -3.85 -6.08 0.75
C VAL A 84 -3.78 -7.47 1.39
N VAL A 85 -3.01 -8.38 0.80
CA VAL A 85 -2.75 -9.70 1.40
C VAL A 85 -1.36 -9.78 2.00
N LYS A 86 -1.23 -10.53 3.10
CA LYS A 86 0.02 -10.65 3.87
C LYS A 86 0.83 -11.91 3.52
N CYS A 87 0.33 -12.72 2.61
CA CYS A 87 0.95 -13.95 2.16
C CYS A 87 1.07 -13.96 0.65
N ARG A 88 2.15 -14.55 0.12
CA ARG A 88 2.41 -14.65 -1.32
C ARG A 88 1.40 -15.57 -2.00
N PRO A 89 0.65 -15.11 -3.02
CA PRO A 89 -0.14 -15.99 -3.87
C PRO A 89 0.77 -16.89 -4.74
N PRO A 90 0.37 -18.13 -5.03
CA PRO A 90 1.13 -19.04 -5.90
C PRO A 90 1.44 -18.43 -7.26
N GLY A 91 2.70 -18.50 -7.70
CA GLY A 91 3.13 -17.95 -8.99
C GLY A 91 3.01 -16.43 -9.11
N ASN A 92 2.93 -15.71 -8.00
CA ASN A 92 2.73 -14.25 -7.95
C ASN A 92 1.44 -13.80 -8.68
N ARG A 93 0.42 -14.66 -8.73
CA ARG A 93 -0.89 -14.26 -9.25
C ARG A 93 -1.56 -13.19 -8.39
N ASN A 94 -2.58 -12.56 -8.91
CA ASN A 94 -3.44 -11.71 -8.09
C ASN A 94 -4.08 -12.54 -6.96
N PRO A 95 -4.32 -11.95 -5.77
CA PRO A 95 -5.11 -12.60 -4.74
C PRO A 95 -6.53 -12.92 -5.24
N GLU A 96 -7.05 -14.06 -4.83
CA GLU A 96 -8.45 -14.38 -5.02
C GLU A 96 -9.32 -13.51 -4.11
N PRO A 97 -10.59 -13.23 -4.49
CA PRO A 97 -11.48 -12.41 -3.66
C PRO A 97 -11.62 -12.91 -2.22
N ASP A 98 -11.71 -14.22 -2.02
CA ASP A 98 -11.80 -14.84 -0.68
C ASP A 98 -10.50 -14.63 0.13
N GLU A 99 -9.34 -14.69 -0.51
CA GLU A 99 -8.04 -14.43 0.13
C GLU A 99 -7.93 -12.99 0.58
N ALA A 100 -8.33 -12.04 -0.27
CA ALA A 100 -8.36 -10.62 0.06
C ALA A 100 -9.34 -10.32 1.19
N LEU A 101 -10.56 -10.88 1.13
CA LEU A 101 -11.59 -10.68 2.14
C LEU A 101 -11.15 -11.17 3.52
N LYS A 102 -10.51 -12.34 3.61
CA LYS A 102 -10.01 -12.89 4.87
C LYS A 102 -8.83 -12.10 5.44
N CYS A 103 -8.07 -11.44 4.58
CA CYS A 103 -6.93 -10.61 4.98
C CYS A 103 -7.31 -9.15 5.29
N GLU A 104 -8.46 -8.69 4.81
CA GLU A 104 -8.94 -7.32 4.96
C GLU A 104 -8.95 -6.81 6.42
N PRO A 105 -9.38 -7.59 7.44
CA PRO A 105 -9.40 -7.11 8.81
C PRO A 105 -8.04 -6.68 9.35
N TYR A 106 -6.95 -7.29 8.86
CA TYR A 106 -5.58 -6.92 9.23
C TYR A 106 -5.17 -5.59 8.60
N LEU A 107 -5.46 -5.39 7.30
CA LEU A 107 -5.20 -4.12 6.63
C LEU A 107 -6.01 -2.98 7.25
N GLN A 108 -7.30 -3.21 7.49
CA GLN A 108 -8.16 -2.24 8.15
C GLN A 108 -7.58 -1.83 9.51
N ARG A 109 -7.14 -2.82 10.31
CA ARG A 109 -6.55 -2.52 11.62
C ARG A 109 -5.24 -1.76 11.52
N GLN A 110 -4.40 -2.04 10.54
CA GLN A 110 -3.18 -1.26 10.28
C GLN A 110 -3.52 0.20 9.95
N ILE A 111 -4.51 0.45 9.11
CA ILE A 111 -4.97 1.81 8.76
C ILE A 111 -5.49 2.54 10.00
N GLU A 112 -6.28 1.85 10.85
CA GLU A 112 -6.78 2.41 12.12
C GLU A 112 -5.66 2.76 13.11
N LEU A 113 -4.56 2.02 13.11
CA LEU A 113 -3.41 2.25 14.01
C LEU A 113 -2.47 3.33 13.48
N VAL A 114 -2.13 3.30 12.20
CA VAL A 114 -1.29 4.33 11.56
C VAL A 114 -2.01 5.67 11.52
N LYS A 115 -3.32 5.68 11.23
CA LYS A 115 -4.15 6.88 11.02
C LYS A 115 -3.55 7.82 9.96
N PRO A 116 -3.21 7.31 8.77
CA PRO A 116 -2.58 8.12 7.76
C PRO A 116 -3.49 9.26 7.31
N ARG A 117 -2.89 10.37 6.90
CA ARG A 117 -3.64 11.48 6.26
C ARG A 117 -4.00 11.17 4.81
N LEU A 118 -3.18 10.34 4.16
CA LEU A 118 -3.38 9.96 2.76
C LEU A 118 -2.95 8.51 2.53
N ILE A 119 -3.82 7.74 1.90
CA ILE A 119 -3.51 6.41 1.38
C ILE A 119 -3.19 6.53 -0.12
N VAL A 120 -2.11 5.90 -0.56
CA VAL A 120 -1.77 5.73 -1.98
C VAL A 120 -1.91 4.24 -2.33
N ALA A 121 -2.92 3.92 -3.12
CA ALA A 121 -3.15 2.57 -3.62
C ALA A 121 -2.26 2.32 -4.85
N LEU A 122 -1.40 1.33 -4.76
CA LEU A 122 -0.46 0.93 -5.80
C LEU A 122 -1.07 -0.17 -6.66
N GLY A 123 -1.67 0.22 -7.78
CA GLY A 123 -2.24 -0.68 -8.76
C GLY A 123 -3.73 -0.97 -8.57
N ARG A 124 -4.28 -1.65 -9.59
CA ARG A 124 -5.71 -1.91 -9.68
C ARG A 124 -6.23 -2.79 -8.54
N VAL A 125 -5.52 -3.86 -8.20
CA VAL A 125 -5.97 -4.81 -7.18
C VAL A 125 -6.08 -4.13 -5.81
N ALA A 126 -5.08 -3.36 -5.40
CA ALA A 126 -5.14 -2.60 -4.15
C ALA A 126 -6.30 -1.59 -4.17
N ALA A 127 -6.46 -0.85 -5.26
CA ALA A 127 -7.53 0.15 -5.42
C ALA A 127 -8.92 -0.47 -5.32
N LEU A 128 -9.17 -1.60 -6.01
CA LEU A 128 -10.48 -2.24 -6.00
C LEU A 128 -10.83 -2.83 -4.64
N ASN A 129 -9.86 -3.42 -3.94
CA ASN A 129 -10.09 -3.94 -2.59
C ASN A 129 -10.40 -2.81 -1.61
N LEU A 130 -9.66 -1.70 -1.63
CA LEU A 130 -9.93 -0.56 -0.76
C LEU A 130 -11.24 0.16 -1.08
N LEU A 131 -11.59 0.27 -2.37
CA LEU A 131 -12.79 0.99 -2.79
C LEU A 131 -14.05 0.12 -2.86
N SER A 132 -13.91 -1.21 -2.73
CA SER A 132 -15.01 -2.18 -2.83
C SER A 132 -15.85 -2.01 -4.10
N ARG A 133 -15.23 -1.69 -5.22
CA ARG A 133 -15.90 -1.49 -6.52
C ARG A 133 -14.99 -1.83 -7.70
N GLU A 134 -15.61 -2.26 -8.81
CA GLU A 134 -14.92 -2.48 -10.07
C GLU A 134 -14.67 -1.15 -10.82
N ALA A 135 -13.44 -0.93 -11.23
CA ALA A 135 -13.03 0.23 -12.02
C ALA A 135 -11.69 0.00 -12.72
N SER A 136 -11.40 0.77 -13.75
CA SER A 136 -10.07 0.80 -14.37
C SER A 136 -9.14 1.78 -13.65
N ILE A 137 -7.83 1.55 -13.70
CA ILE A 137 -6.85 2.51 -13.19
C ILE A 137 -7.05 3.88 -13.83
N ALA A 138 -7.25 3.94 -15.14
CA ALA A 138 -7.46 5.19 -15.87
C ALA A 138 -8.65 6.01 -15.33
N SER A 139 -9.72 5.34 -14.89
CA SER A 139 -10.90 6.02 -14.33
C SER A 139 -10.71 6.48 -12.88
N LEU A 140 -9.75 5.91 -12.16
CA LEU A 140 -9.49 6.19 -10.75
C LEU A 140 -8.39 7.23 -10.54
N ARG A 141 -7.43 7.32 -11.46
CA ARG A 141 -6.31 8.27 -11.38
C ARG A 141 -6.79 9.74 -11.40
N GLY A 142 -5.99 10.62 -10.82
CA GLY A 142 -6.23 12.06 -10.83
C GLY A 142 -7.42 12.51 -9.99
N LYS A 143 -7.91 11.69 -9.08
CA LYS A 143 -9.03 11.96 -8.19
C LYS A 143 -8.64 11.69 -6.75
N VAL A 144 -9.15 12.50 -5.83
CA VAL A 144 -9.14 12.18 -4.40
C VAL A 144 -10.36 11.34 -4.11
N LEU A 145 -10.13 10.08 -3.82
CA LEU A 145 -11.12 9.10 -3.40
C LEU A 145 -11.08 8.97 -1.87
N GLU A 146 -11.83 8.02 -1.31
CA GLU A 146 -11.91 7.87 0.14
C GLU A 146 -11.99 6.39 0.54
N TYR A 147 -11.30 6.05 1.61
CA TYR A 147 -11.44 4.78 2.34
C TYR A 147 -11.78 5.06 3.80
N ASN A 148 -13.01 4.77 4.22
CA ASN A 148 -13.47 4.96 5.61
C ASN A 148 -13.12 6.34 6.20
N GLY A 149 -13.33 7.42 5.43
CA GLY A 149 -13.03 8.79 5.83
C GLY A 149 -11.57 9.23 5.58
N THR A 150 -10.68 8.33 5.18
CA THR A 150 -9.29 8.66 4.84
C THR A 150 -9.17 8.92 3.34
N PRO A 151 -8.62 10.08 2.92
CA PRO A 151 -8.33 10.35 1.52
C PRO A 151 -7.46 9.28 0.87
N LEU A 152 -7.78 8.93 -0.38
CA LEU A 152 -7.13 7.88 -1.13
C LEU A 152 -6.85 8.33 -2.57
N ILE A 153 -5.63 8.11 -3.03
CA ILE A 153 -5.20 8.35 -4.41
C ILE A 153 -4.72 7.02 -5.00
N VAL A 154 -4.99 6.81 -6.29
CA VAL A 154 -4.63 5.60 -7.02
C VAL A 154 -3.54 5.91 -8.03
N THR A 155 -2.53 5.07 -8.11
CA THR A 155 -1.51 5.07 -9.16
C THR A 155 -1.22 3.64 -9.63
N TYR A 156 -0.30 3.49 -10.58
CA TYR A 156 0.13 2.20 -11.09
C TYR A 156 0.97 1.43 -10.07
N HIS A 157 0.88 0.10 -10.11
CA HIS A 157 1.77 -0.75 -9.32
C HIS A 157 3.20 -0.68 -9.92
N PRO A 158 4.26 -0.56 -9.09
CA PRO A 158 5.63 -0.51 -9.59
C PRO A 158 6.01 -1.69 -10.50
N ALA A 159 5.55 -2.90 -10.22
CA ALA A 159 5.79 -4.07 -11.08
C ALA A 159 5.20 -3.92 -12.49
N TYR A 160 4.04 -3.27 -12.62
CA TYR A 160 3.45 -2.93 -13.91
C TYR A 160 4.33 -1.95 -14.68
N LEU A 161 4.87 -0.92 -14.01
CA LEU A 161 5.72 0.10 -14.61
C LEU A 161 7.07 -0.46 -15.11
N LEU A 162 7.58 -1.54 -14.51
CA LEU A 162 8.78 -2.22 -15.00
C LEU A 162 8.56 -2.87 -16.38
N ARG A 163 7.33 -3.26 -16.71
CA ARG A 163 6.93 -3.84 -17.99
C ARG A 163 6.33 -2.84 -18.97
N ASN A 164 5.90 -1.68 -18.48
CA ASN A 164 5.21 -0.63 -19.23
C ASN A 164 5.85 0.73 -18.96
N LEU A 165 7.10 0.88 -19.40
CA LEU A 165 7.93 2.06 -19.11
C LEU A 165 7.30 3.41 -19.50
N PRO A 166 6.55 3.55 -20.61
CA PRO A 166 5.89 4.81 -20.95
C PRO A 166 4.91 5.31 -19.88
N ASP A 167 4.30 4.41 -19.10
CA ASP A 167 3.35 4.76 -18.05
C ASP A 167 4.02 5.31 -16.77
N LYS A 168 5.35 5.32 -16.69
CA LYS A 168 6.09 6.00 -15.61
C LYS A 168 5.78 7.49 -15.54
N SER A 169 5.56 8.16 -16.67
CA SER A 169 5.16 9.56 -16.70
C SER A 169 3.81 9.80 -16.01
N LYS A 170 2.86 8.89 -16.23
CA LYS A 170 1.55 8.94 -15.58
C LYS A 170 1.65 8.70 -14.08
N ALA A 171 2.48 7.74 -13.65
CA ALA A 171 2.75 7.51 -12.23
C ALA A 171 3.41 8.74 -11.57
N TRP A 172 4.28 9.45 -12.28
CA TRP A 172 4.85 10.70 -11.82
C TRP A 172 3.78 11.79 -11.61
N GLU A 173 2.87 11.94 -12.56
CA GLU A 173 1.72 12.86 -12.43
C GLU A 173 0.88 12.52 -11.19
N ASP A 174 0.62 11.24 -10.94
CA ASP A 174 -0.12 10.77 -9.78
C ASP A 174 0.60 11.10 -8.46
N LEU A 175 1.91 10.91 -8.40
CA LEU A 175 2.71 11.26 -7.21
C LEU A 175 2.74 12.77 -6.97
N CYS A 176 2.89 13.58 -8.01
CA CYS A 176 2.80 15.04 -7.88
C CYS A 176 1.40 15.48 -7.39
N PHE A 177 0.36 14.83 -7.87
CA PHE A 177 -1.01 15.05 -7.40
C PHE A 177 -1.17 14.65 -5.93
N ALA A 178 -0.58 13.53 -5.52
CA ALA A 178 -0.59 13.08 -4.13
C ALA A 178 0.13 14.06 -3.19
N VAL A 179 1.27 14.60 -3.60
CA VAL A 179 2.00 15.64 -2.83
C VAL A 179 1.14 16.88 -2.63
N LYS A 180 0.56 17.41 -3.71
CA LYS A 180 -0.35 18.58 -3.63
C LYS A 180 -1.55 18.30 -2.71
N THR A 181 -2.10 17.10 -2.77
CA THR A 181 -3.21 16.69 -1.90
C THR A 181 -2.77 16.64 -0.43
N MET A 182 -1.60 16.07 -0.15
CA MET A 182 -1.05 16.02 1.21
C MET A 182 -0.81 17.43 1.77
N ASP A 183 -0.23 18.33 0.97
CA ASP A 183 0.00 19.71 1.39
C ASP A 183 -1.31 20.42 1.73
N ALA A 184 -2.35 20.21 0.94
CA ALA A 184 -3.67 20.75 1.24
C ALA A 184 -4.31 20.15 2.51
N LEU A 185 -4.10 18.86 2.77
CA LEU A 185 -4.57 18.20 3.99
C LEU A 185 -3.85 18.74 5.23
N ARG A 186 -2.53 18.87 5.18
CA ARG A 186 -1.71 19.43 6.28
C ARG A 186 -2.05 20.88 6.57
N SER A 187 -2.29 21.69 5.54
CA SER A 187 -2.65 23.11 5.71
C SER A 187 -3.96 23.31 6.46
N LYS A 188 -4.92 22.41 6.31
CA LYS A 188 -6.19 22.46 7.03
C LYS A 188 -6.02 22.27 8.53
N ASP A 189 -5.00 21.52 8.95
CA ASP A 189 -4.73 21.19 10.35
C ASP A 189 -3.63 22.05 10.97
N GLY A 190 -3.12 23.07 10.25
CA GLY A 190 -2.03 23.95 10.70
C GLY A 190 -0.66 23.24 10.79
N ALA A 191 -0.52 22.06 10.18
CA ALA A 191 0.74 21.31 10.14
C ALA A 191 1.71 21.90 9.09
N PRO A 192 3.04 21.75 9.27
CA PRO A 192 4.02 22.28 8.32
C PRO A 192 3.87 21.65 6.95
N THR A 193 3.81 22.50 5.92
CA THR A 193 3.84 22.09 4.51
C THR A 193 5.27 21.92 4.05
N TYR A 194 5.53 20.91 3.21
CA TYR A 194 6.82 20.80 2.53
C TYR A 194 6.86 21.88 1.43
N THR A 195 7.43 23.04 1.74
CA THR A 195 7.82 24.00 0.71
C THR A 195 9.02 23.46 -0.05
N SER A 196 8.91 23.48 -1.36
CA SER A 196 9.85 23.07 -2.42
C SER A 196 11.31 23.48 -2.17
#